data_029d780fb03444803c923a97af3153c3
#
_entry.id   029d780fb03444803c923a97af3153c3
#
_cell.length_a   1.000
_cell.length_b   1.000
_cell.length_c   1.000
_cell.angle_alpha   90.00
_cell.angle_beta   90.00
_cell.angle_gamma   90.00
#
_symmetry.space_group_name_H-M   'P 1'
#
loop_
_entity.id
_entity.type
_entity.pdbx_description
1 polymer ?
#
loop_
_entity_poly.entity_id
_entity_poly.type
_entity_poly.pdbx_seq_one_letter_code
_entity_poly.pdbx_strand_id
1 'polypeptide(L)'
;MMKCSFLFCTVKADPVAELVFYTGPMDSGKSTLALQLDYSQSAHDRQGMRYTMLDRSGHAGCQPDDPEHATSDRESLGQIDSEDDESRPEASRRSDPPDNGSSGQTMITSRIGLSATARDVNGIDVYDDVVATLTTGTRVDYLICDEAQFYRPEQIDQLSRVVDDLGIDVFCFGILADFRTELFPGSRRLVELCDRLDKPPVMPLCWCGRPATHNARVVNGVMTTQGDQVVVGDTDTSDEVHYEVLCRRHHRQRITAERSRATLSEQTLPFDEL
;
A
#
# COMPACT_ATOMS: atom_id res chain seq x y z
N MET A 1 38.69 56.67 -8.69
CA MET A 1 38.57 55.29 -8.20
C MET A 1 37.13 55.05 -7.79
N MET A 2 36.30 54.53 -8.72
CA MET A 2 34.90 54.20 -8.43
C MET A 2 34.85 52.75 -7.93
N LYS A 3 34.39 52.55 -6.69
CA LYS A 3 34.13 51.23 -6.12
C LYS A 3 32.77 50.75 -6.63
N CYS A 4 32.77 49.80 -7.55
CA CYS A 4 31.57 49.04 -7.92
C CYS A 4 31.26 48.03 -6.80
N SER A 5 30.26 48.33 -5.98
CA SER A 5 29.69 47.36 -5.04
C SER A 5 28.77 46.43 -5.84
N PHE A 6 29.25 45.23 -6.12
CA PHE A 6 28.38 44.15 -6.59
C PHE A 6 27.49 43.69 -5.42
N LEU A 7 26.22 44.11 -5.44
CA LEU A 7 25.20 43.53 -4.59
C LEU A 7 24.92 42.10 -5.11
N PHE A 8 25.51 41.12 -4.48
CA PHE A 8 25.06 39.75 -4.65
C PHE A 8 23.67 39.62 -4.02
N CYS A 9 22.63 39.77 -4.81
CA CYS A 9 21.29 39.34 -4.43
C CYS A 9 21.32 37.82 -4.41
N THR A 10 21.54 37.23 -3.24
CA THR A 10 21.26 35.78 -3.02
C THR A 10 19.76 35.61 -3.07
N VAL A 11 19.25 35.33 -4.25
CA VAL A 11 17.91 34.77 -4.37
C VAL A 11 17.96 33.43 -3.63
N LYS A 12 17.41 33.39 -2.39
CA LYS A 12 17.02 32.11 -1.80
C LYS A 12 16.00 31.54 -2.76
N ALA A 13 16.40 30.51 -3.51
CA ALA A 13 15.44 29.70 -4.21
C ALA A 13 14.53 29.13 -3.13
N ASP A 14 13.25 29.50 -3.16
CA ASP A 14 12.25 28.82 -2.35
C ASP A 14 12.36 27.31 -2.70
N PRO A 15 12.21 26.41 -1.71
CA PRO A 15 12.24 24.99 -1.99
C PRO A 15 11.19 24.69 -3.06
N VAL A 16 11.66 24.21 -4.21
CA VAL A 16 10.78 23.80 -5.31
C VAL A 16 10.09 22.52 -4.85
N ALA A 17 8.77 22.47 -4.97
CA ALA A 17 8.01 21.24 -4.70
C ALA A 17 8.47 20.11 -5.64
N GLU A 18 8.43 18.87 -5.17
CA GLU A 18 8.91 17.70 -5.90
C GLU A 18 7.84 16.61 -5.98
N LEU A 19 7.81 15.91 -7.13
CA LEU A 19 7.14 14.63 -7.29
C LEU A 19 8.14 13.51 -7.00
N VAL A 20 7.98 12.82 -5.87
CA VAL A 20 8.89 11.77 -5.42
C VAL A 20 8.21 10.41 -5.50
N PHE A 21 8.83 9.45 -6.16
CA PHE A 21 8.31 8.07 -6.23
C PHE A 21 9.19 7.12 -5.41
N TYR A 22 8.64 6.62 -4.29
CA TYR A 22 9.24 5.57 -3.47
C TYR A 22 8.79 4.20 -3.96
N THR A 23 9.71 3.43 -4.53
CA THR A 23 9.37 2.12 -5.10
C THR A 23 10.25 0.99 -4.57
N GLY A 24 9.65 -0.17 -4.42
CA GLY A 24 10.30 -1.41 -3.98
C GLY A 24 9.36 -2.60 -4.14
N PRO A 25 9.85 -3.83 -4.01
CA PRO A 25 8.98 -5.01 -4.06
C PRO A 25 7.97 -5.00 -2.90
N MET A 26 7.07 -5.96 -2.88
CA MET A 26 6.22 -6.19 -1.71
C MET A 26 7.11 -6.35 -0.47
N ASP A 27 6.56 -6.10 0.72
CA ASP A 27 7.26 -6.20 2.02
C ASP A 27 8.45 -5.24 2.24
N SER A 28 8.65 -4.26 1.36
CA SER A 28 9.71 -3.24 1.54
C SER A 28 9.34 -2.09 2.49
N GLY A 29 8.20 -2.17 3.18
CA GLY A 29 7.79 -1.17 4.17
C GLY A 29 7.32 0.16 3.58
N LYS A 30 6.83 0.19 2.33
CA LYS A 30 6.37 1.41 1.65
C LYS A 30 5.28 2.14 2.42
N SER A 31 4.18 1.48 2.77
CA SER A 31 3.07 2.09 3.53
C SER A 31 3.52 2.53 4.93
N THR A 32 4.47 1.81 5.55
CA THR A 32 5.09 2.25 6.81
C THR A 32 5.85 3.55 6.62
N LEU A 33 6.67 3.65 5.57
CA LEU A 33 7.42 4.88 5.25
C LEU A 33 6.48 6.03 4.90
N ALA A 34 5.39 5.78 4.18
CA ALA A 34 4.35 6.75 3.86
C ALA A 34 3.77 7.39 5.14
N LEU A 35 3.38 6.55 6.10
CA LEU A 35 2.81 6.99 7.38
C LEU A 35 3.86 7.67 8.28
N GLN A 36 5.12 7.24 8.26
CA GLN A 36 6.21 7.90 8.97
C GLN A 36 6.51 9.28 8.38
N LEU A 37 6.49 9.41 7.05
CA LEU A 37 6.69 10.68 6.37
C LEU A 37 5.54 11.64 6.70
N ASP A 38 4.30 11.18 6.60
CA ASP A 38 3.11 11.93 6.99
C ASP A 38 3.19 12.45 8.43
N TYR A 39 3.55 11.58 9.37
CA TYR A 39 3.77 11.96 10.76
C TYR A 39 4.87 13.02 10.91
N SER A 40 6.00 12.83 10.23
CA SER A 40 7.12 13.79 10.29
C SER A 40 6.74 15.15 9.73
N GLN A 41 6.03 15.21 8.61
CA GLN A 41 5.55 16.45 8.01
C GLN A 41 4.56 17.16 8.95
N SER A 42 3.61 16.41 9.51
CA SER A 42 2.60 16.95 10.45
C SER A 42 3.24 17.47 11.72
N ALA A 43 4.30 16.84 12.23
CA ALA A 43 5.05 17.32 13.41
C ALA A 43 5.76 18.67 13.17
N HIS A 44 5.94 19.07 11.92
CA HIS A 44 6.48 20.38 11.51
C HIS A 44 5.39 21.34 11.01
N ASP A 45 4.16 21.15 11.47
CA ASP A 45 3.02 22.03 11.20
C ASP A 45 2.63 22.10 9.70
N ARG A 46 3.01 21.07 8.91
CA ARG A 46 2.57 20.92 7.52
C ARG A 46 1.31 20.09 7.46
N GLN A 47 0.38 20.46 6.59
CA GLN A 47 -0.90 19.78 6.40
C GLN A 47 -0.88 18.95 5.13
N GLY A 48 -1.18 17.65 5.24
CA GLY A 48 -1.17 16.71 4.14
C GLY A 48 -2.55 16.16 3.80
N MET A 49 -2.73 15.85 2.51
CA MET A 49 -3.82 15.00 2.05
C MET A 49 -3.28 13.60 1.72
N ARG A 50 -4.07 12.58 2.01
CA ARG A 50 -3.70 11.19 1.79
C ARG A 50 -4.66 10.54 0.82
N TYR A 51 -4.10 9.85 -0.16
CA TYR A 51 -4.82 9.09 -1.17
C TYR A 51 -4.32 7.66 -1.20
N THR A 52 -5.21 6.73 -1.43
CA THR A 52 -4.87 5.34 -1.73
C THR A 52 -5.89 4.77 -2.69
N MET A 53 -5.55 3.73 -3.41
CA MET A 53 -6.53 2.97 -4.16
C MET A 53 -6.88 1.72 -3.36
N LEU A 54 -8.18 1.54 -3.07
CA LEU A 54 -8.67 0.29 -2.54
C LEU A 54 -8.40 -0.80 -3.57
N ASP A 55 -7.46 -1.68 -3.25
CA ASP A 55 -7.34 -2.93 -3.97
C ASP A 55 -8.63 -3.72 -3.72
N ARG A 56 -9.45 -3.86 -4.76
CA ARG A 56 -10.68 -4.67 -4.69
C ARG A 56 -10.39 -6.17 -4.66
N SER A 57 -9.13 -6.57 -4.79
CA SER A 57 -8.69 -7.92 -4.51
C SER A 57 -8.64 -8.11 -2.99
N GLY A 58 -9.73 -8.69 -2.42
CA GLY A 58 -9.96 -8.84 -1.00
C GLY A 58 -8.77 -9.39 -0.23
N HIS A 59 -7.95 -8.53 0.33
CA HIS A 59 -7.13 -8.86 1.48
C HIS A 59 -8.03 -8.74 2.71
N ALA A 60 -8.75 -9.82 3.00
CA ALA A 60 -9.22 -10.08 4.36
C ALA A 60 -7.99 -9.99 5.26
N GLY A 61 -8.01 -9.02 6.19
CA GLY A 61 -6.88 -8.70 7.04
C GLY A 61 -6.30 -9.95 7.72
N CYS A 62 -5.00 -10.10 7.67
CA CYS A 62 -4.27 -10.86 8.67
C CYS A 62 -4.58 -10.20 10.03
N GLN A 63 -5.46 -10.81 10.79
CA GLN A 63 -5.53 -10.56 12.23
C GLN A 63 -4.21 -11.04 12.82
N PRO A 64 -3.57 -10.29 13.71
CA PRO A 64 -2.45 -10.81 14.47
C PRO A 64 -2.97 -12.01 15.29
N ASP A 65 -2.29 -13.15 15.19
CA ASP A 65 -2.52 -14.32 16.01
C ASP A 65 -2.42 -13.90 17.48
N ASP A 66 -3.54 -13.90 18.18
CA ASP A 66 -3.57 -13.78 19.63
C ASP A 66 -2.96 -15.05 20.23
N PRO A 67 -1.89 -14.97 21.05
CA PRO A 67 -1.35 -16.12 21.75
C PRO A 67 -2.06 -16.31 23.10
N GLU A 68 -3.33 -16.71 23.10
CA GLU A 68 -3.99 -17.19 24.31
C GLU A 68 -5.01 -18.27 24.01
N HIS A 69 -4.54 -19.53 23.94
CA HIS A 69 -5.33 -20.68 24.39
C HIS A 69 -4.41 -21.79 24.89
N ALA A 70 -4.05 -21.68 26.16
CA ALA A 70 -3.59 -22.83 26.95
C ALA A 70 -4.46 -22.92 28.20
N THR A 71 -5.24 -24.02 28.22
CA THR A 71 -5.74 -24.75 29.38
C THR A 71 -6.75 -24.09 30.33
N SER A 72 -7.99 -24.64 30.41
CA SER A 72 -8.35 -25.51 31.52
C SER A 72 -9.77 -26.08 31.35
N ASP A 73 -9.83 -27.40 31.43
CA ASP A 73 -11.04 -28.18 31.72
C ASP A 73 -11.68 -27.71 33.04
N ARG A 74 -12.99 -27.54 33.02
CA ARG A 74 -13.84 -27.92 34.13
C ARG A 74 -15.31 -28.02 33.76
N GLU A 75 -15.83 -29.15 34.16
CA GLU A 75 -17.17 -29.68 34.05
C GLU A 75 -18.30 -28.83 34.69
N SER A 76 -19.47 -29.01 34.08
CA SER A 76 -20.74 -29.44 34.64
C SER A 76 -21.77 -28.41 35.14
N LEU A 77 -23.00 -28.68 34.67
CA LEU A 77 -24.31 -28.64 35.30
C LEU A 77 -25.08 -27.30 35.39
N GLY A 78 -26.27 -27.37 34.81
CA GLY A 78 -27.46 -26.70 35.34
C GLY A 78 -28.42 -26.12 34.28
N GLN A 79 -29.38 -26.93 33.86
CA GLN A 79 -30.67 -26.48 33.28
C GLN A 79 -31.38 -25.55 34.22
N ILE A 80 -32.13 -24.56 33.70
CA ILE A 80 -33.50 -24.23 34.11
C ILE A 80 -34.17 -23.41 33.00
N ASP A 81 -35.34 -23.90 32.56
CA ASP A 81 -36.35 -23.28 31.72
C ASP A 81 -37.02 -22.09 32.41
N SER A 82 -37.48 -21.12 31.64
CA SER A 82 -38.81 -20.52 31.85
C SER A 82 -39.20 -19.55 30.72
N GLU A 83 -40.42 -19.75 30.34
CA GLU A 83 -41.25 -19.24 29.27
C GLU A 83 -41.65 -17.76 29.42
N ASP A 84 -42.12 -17.22 28.26
CA ASP A 84 -43.15 -16.19 28.08
C ASP A 84 -42.85 -14.72 28.43
N ASP A 85 -42.95 -13.85 27.47
CA ASP A 85 -44.12 -12.96 27.27
C ASP A 85 -44.03 -12.13 25.97
N GLU A 86 -45.17 -12.12 25.25
CA GLU A 86 -45.49 -11.27 24.12
C GLU A 86 -45.58 -9.79 24.50
N SER A 87 -45.06 -8.92 23.66
CA SER A 87 -45.79 -7.72 23.22
C SER A 87 -44.99 -6.85 22.28
N ARG A 88 -45.47 -6.81 21.06
CA ARG A 88 -45.13 -5.84 20.01
C ARG A 88 -45.80 -4.48 20.32
N PRO A 89 -45.19 -3.34 19.93
CA PRO A 89 -45.89 -2.54 18.95
C PRO A 89 -45.02 -2.05 17.82
N GLU A 90 -45.67 -2.04 16.65
CA GLU A 90 -45.23 -1.33 15.43
C GLU A 90 -45.07 0.17 15.71
N ALA A 91 -44.06 0.78 15.15
CA ALA A 91 -44.19 2.01 14.39
C ALA A 91 -42.87 2.64 14.00
N SER A 92 -42.84 3.04 12.80
CA SER A 92 -42.09 4.18 12.23
C SER A 92 -41.06 3.78 11.19
N ARG A 93 -41.54 3.73 9.97
CA ARG A 93 -40.76 3.91 8.74
C ARG A 93 -40.11 5.30 8.83
N ARG A 94 -38.84 5.35 9.15
CA ARG A 94 -38.04 6.54 8.89
C ARG A 94 -37.53 6.45 7.46
N SER A 95 -37.97 7.40 6.66
CA SER A 95 -37.46 7.71 5.33
C SER A 95 -35.96 7.92 5.39
N ASP A 96 -35.22 7.14 4.60
CA ASP A 96 -33.80 7.32 4.38
C ASP A 96 -33.56 8.74 3.84
N PRO A 97 -32.58 9.48 4.39
CA PRO A 97 -32.17 10.73 3.80
C PRO A 97 -31.48 10.46 2.45
N PRO A 98 -31.53 11.39 1.49
CA PRO A 98 -30.89 11.20 0.19
C PRO A 98 -29.38 11.01 0.37
N ASP A 99 -28.85 10.04 -0.34
CA ASP A 99 -27.43 9.72 -0.49
C ASP A 99 -26.70 10.96 -1.02
N ASN A 100 -26.17 11.75 -0.09
CA ASN A 100 -25.20 12.79 -0.39
C ASN A 100 -23.87 12.06 -0.60
N GLY A 101 -23.39 12.02 -1.84
CA GLY A 101 -22.16 11.42 -2.30
C GLY A 101 -21.02 11.52 -1.28
N SER A 102 -20.90 10.56 -0.41
CA SER A 102 -19.75 10.43 0.47
C SER A 102 -18.57 10.00 -0.39
N SER A 103 -17.61 10.89 -0.61
CA SER A 103 -16.27 10.53 -1.04
C SER A 103 -15.81 9.41 -0.11
N GLY A 104 -15.64 8.19 -0.66
CA GLY A 104 -15.33 7.01 0.13
C GLY A 104 -14.06 7.22 0.94
N GLN A 105 -14.19 7.32 2.26
CA GLN A 105 -13.04 7.32 3.16
C GLN A 105 -12.49 5.90 3.22
N THR A 106 -11.20 5.75 3.01
CA THR A 106 -10.44 4.52 3.13
C THR A 106 -9.28 4.72 4.09
N MET A 107 -8.43 3.72 4.26
CA MET A 107 -7.29 3.80 5.16
C MET A 107 -6.02 3.31 4.48
N ILE A 108 -4.92 4.03 4.71
CA ILE A 108 -3.58 3.47 4.51
C ILE A 108 -3.24 2.69 5.75
N THR A 109 -2.90 1.42 5.59
CA THR A 109 -2.55 0.53 6.71
C THR A 109 -1.19 -0.12 6.46
N SER A 110 -0.32 -0.08 7.45
CA SER A 110 0.96 -0.79 7.41
C SER A 110 0.86 -2.14 8.11
N ARG A 111 1.68 -3.10 7.71
CA ARG A 111 1.75 -4.43 8.36
C ARG A 111 2.19 -4.40 9.83
N ILE A 112 2.80 -3.30 10.28
CA ILE A 112 3.19 -3.10 11.68
C ILE A 112 2.11 -2.39 12.51
N GLY A 113 0.88 -2.30 11.99
CA GLY A 113 -0.28 -1.76 12.71
C GLY A 113 -0.46 -0.25 12.69
N LEU A 114 0.37 0.51 11.93
CA LEU A 114 0.11 1.93 11.72
C LEU A 114 -1.01 2.11 10.70
N SER A 115 -1.88 3.08 10.92
CA SER A 115 -2.96 3.41 9.98
C SER A 115 -3.29 4.89 9.99
N ALA A 116 -3.76 5.40 8.86
CA ALA A 116 -4.28 6.77 8.72
C ALA A 116 -5.42 6.81 7.71
N THR A 117 -6.40 7.68 7.94
CA THR A 117 -7.51 7.90 7.02
C THR A 117 -6.99 8.50 5.71
N ALA A 118 -7.47 7.98 4.59
CA ALA A 118 -7.14 8.42 3.25
C ALA A 118 -8.41 8.54 2.39
N ARG A 119 -8.30 9.16 1.23
CA ARG A 119 -9.34 9.21 0.20
C ARG A 119 -9.09 8.08 -0.80
N ASP A 120 -10.14 7.41 -1.23
CA ASP A 120 -10.05 6.48 -2.36
C ASP A 120 -9.89 7.29 -3.65
N VAL A 121 -8.79 7.06 -4.37
CA VAL A 121 -8.50 7.74 -5.62
C VAL A 121 -9.36 7.26 -6.78
N ASN A 122 -10.11 6.18 -6.60
CA ASN A 122 -10.94 5.60 -7.66
C ASN A 122 -12.05 6.58 -8.08
N GLY A 123 -12.05 6.96 -9.35
CA GLY A 123 -13.04 7.89 -9.91
C GLY A 123 -12.84 9.36 -9.56
N ILE A 124 -11.81 9.72 -8.82
CA ILE A 124 -11.49 11.10 -8.44
C ILE A 124 -10.54 11.73 -9.49
N ASP A 125 -10.80 13.00 -9.84
CA ASP A 125 -9.80 13.90 -10.39
C ASP A 125 -9.00 14.48 -9.22
N VAL A 126 -7.74 14.05 -9.08
CA VAL A 126 -6.91 14.40 -7.92
C VAL A 126 -6.58 15.88 -7.90
N TYR A 127 -6.34 16.50 -9.07
CA TYR A 127 -6.04 17.92 -9.16
C TYR A 127 -7.23 18.76 -8.70
N ASP A 128 -8.42 18.46 -9.21
CA ASP A 128 -9.64 19.19 -8.86
C ASP A 128 -10.02 19.00 -7.39
N ASP A 129 -9.79 17.82 -6.80
CA ASP A 129 -10.04 17.54 -5.40
C ASP A 129 -9.11 18.33 -4.47
N VAL A 130 -7.83 18.50 -4.85
CA VAL A 130 -6.88 19.37 -4.13
C VAL A 130 -7.31 20.84 -4.24
N VAL A 131 -7.64 21.31 -5.45
CA VAL A 131 -8.11 22.69 -5.67
C VAL A 131 -9.40 22.96 -4.88
N ALA A 132 -10.35 22.03 -4.87
CA ALA A 132 -11.57 22.16 -4.07
C ALA A 132 -11.24 22.27 -2.58
N THR A 133 -10.31 21.47 -2.07
CA THR A 133 -9.87 21.56 -0.67
C THR A 133 -9.22 22.91 -0.35
N LEU A 134 -8.35 23.42 -1.21
CA LEU A 134 -7.73 24.74 -1.06
C LEU A 134 -8.76 25.88 -1.08
N THR A 135 -9.79 25.79 -1.90
CA THR A 135 -10.86 26.80 -1.99
C THR A 135 -11.74 26.90 -0.75
N THR A 136 -11.78 25.85 0.09
CA THR A 136 -12.42 25.92 1.42
C THR A 136 -11.60 26.69 2.47
N GLY A 137 -10.40 27.15 2.11
CA GLY A 137 -9.45 27.77 3.03
C GLY A 137 -8.58 26.77 3.81
N THR A 138 -8.67 25.48 3.49
CA THR A 138 -7.81 24.45 4.08
C THR A 138 -6.44 24.51 3.43
N ARG A 139 -5.38 24.57 4.24
CA ARG A 139 -4.00 24.53 3.76
C ARG A 139 -3.64 23.10 3.36
N VAL A 140 -2.93 22.96 2.26
CA VAL A 140 -2.36 21.68 1.79
C VAL A 140 -0.91 21.92 1.41
N ASP A 141 0.02 21.26 2.09
CA ASP A 141 1.46 21.42 1.87
C ASP A 141 2.10 20.22 1.20
N TYR A 142 1.46 19.04 1.31
CA TYR A 142 1.95 17.81 0.68
C TYR A 142 0.83 16.80 0.45
N LEU A 143 1.08 15.86 -0.47
CA LEU A 143 0.23 14.69 -0.71
C LEU A 143 1.01 13.40 -0.40
N ILE A 144 0.32 12.43 0.20
CA ILE A 144 0.77 11.04 0.33
C ILE A 144 -0.13 10.18 -0.55
N CYS A 145 0.46 9.49 -1.52
CA CYS A 145 -0.26 8.63 -2.47
C CYS A 145 0.25 7.20 -2.30
N ASP A 146 -0.48 6.35 -1.59
CA ASP A 146 -0.13 4.93 -1.42
C ASP A 146 -0.79 4.06 -2.50
N GLU A 147 -0.21 2.88 -2.76
CA GLU A 147 -0.59 1.95 -3.83
C GLU A 147 -0.65 2.63 -5.22
N ALA A 148 0.27 3.58 -5.45
CA ALA A 148 0.26 4.45 -6.63
C ALA A 148 0.47 3.71 -7.97
N GLN A 149 0.93 2.44 -7.96
CA GLN A 149 0.99 1.61 -9.15
C GLN A 149 -0.37 1.37 -9.78
N PHE A 150 -1.45 1.42 -9.00
CA PHE A 150 -2.82 1.22 -9.47
C PHE A 150 -3.49 2.51 -9.97
N TYR A 151 -2.85 3.66 -9.79
CA TYR A 151 -3.38 4.92 -10.32
C TYR A 151 -3.33 4.89 -11.85
N ARG A 152 -4.33 5.51 -12.48
CA ARG A 152 -4.34 5.68 -13.93
C ARG A 152 -3.24 6.68 -14.34
N PRO A 153 -2.66 6.54 -15.54
CA PRO A 153 -1.67 7.49 -16.04
C PRO A 153 -2.14 8.95 -15.95
N GLU A 154 -3.42 9.21 -16.25
CA GLU A 154 -4.02 10.56 -16.18
C GLU A 154 -4.01 11.13 -14.76
N GLN A 155 -4.19 10.28 -13.74
CA GLN A 155 -4.09 10.70 -12.34
C GLN A 155 -2.64 11.03 -11.94
N ILE A 156 -1.66 10.34 -12.51
CA ILE A 156 -0.24 10.68 -12.32
C ILE A 156 0.08 12.02 -13.01
N ASP A 157 -0.48 12.29 -14.20
CA ASP A 157 -0.37 13.61 -14.84
C ASP A 157 -0.99 14.71 -13.98
N GLN A 158 -2.10 14.45 -13.31
CA GLN A 158 -2.71 15.38 -12.36
C GLN A 158 -1.82 15.64 -11.14
N LEU A 159 -1.15 14.60 -10.61
CA LEU A 159 -0.19 14.76 -9.51
C LEU A 159 1.01 15.62 -9.92
N SER A 160 1.55 15.47 -11.12
CA SER A 160 2.63 16.36 -11.59
C SER A 160 2.16 17.82 -11.69
N ARG A 161 0.92 18.05 -12.13
CA ARG A 161 0.34 19.41 -12.14
C ARG A 161 0.13 19.97 -10.73
N VAL A 162 -0.19 19.15 -9.73
CA VAL A 162 -0.26 19.60 -8.34
C VAL A 162 1.10 20.14 -7.89
N VAL A 163 2.20 19.49 -8.28
CA VAL A 163 3.56 19.98 -8.01
C VAL A 163 3.84 21.28 -8.75
N ASP A 164 3.64 21.28 -10.07
CA ASP A 164 4.05 22.37 -10.95
C ASP A 164 3.20 23.63 -10.77
N ASP A 165 1.86 23.46 -10.70
CA ASP A 165 0.91 24.57 -10.70
C ASP A 165 0.60 25.11 -9.29
N LEU A 166 0.61 24.21 -8.28
CA LEU A 166 0.19 24.54 -6.90
C LEU A 166 1.36 24.62 -5.92
N GLY A 167 2.56 24.15 -6.30
CA GLY A 167 3.75 24.16 -5.43
C GLY A 167 3.62 23.23 -4.22
N ILE A 168 2.92 22.10 -4.36
CA ILE A 168 2.65 21.13 -3.30
C ILE A 168 3.51 19.89 -3.52
N ASP A 169 4.24 19.44 -2.49
CA ASP A 169 5.04 18.22 -2.55
C ASP A 169 4.16 16.98 -2.72
N VAL A 170 4.55 16.06 -3.60
CA VAL A 170 3.82 14.81 -3.81
C VAL A 170 4.72 13.60 -3.60
N PHE A 171 4.35 12.75 -2.65
CA PHE A 171 5.06 11.54 -2.30
C PHE A 171 4.22 10.32 -2.69
N CYS A 172 4.64 9.61 -3.74
CA CYS A 172 4.00 8.40 -4.23
C CYS A 172 4.73 7.16 -3.73
N PHE A 173 3.98 6.16 -3.29
CA PHE A 173 4.48 4.87 -2.81
C PHE A 173 3.84 3.76 -3.62
N GLY A 174 4.66 2.83 -4.14
CA GLY A 174 4.11 1.76 -4.97
C GLY A 174 5.14 0.71 -5.37
N ILE A 175 4.66 -0.41 -5.93
CA ILE A 175 5.51 -1.42 -6.56
C ILE A 175 5.78 -1.03 -8.01
N LEU A 176 6.98 -1.31 -8.52
CA LEU A 176 7.36 -0.90 -9.87
C LEU A 176 6.78 -1.85 -10.92
N ALA A 177 6.96 -3.16 -10.71
CA ALA A 177 6.59 -4.20 -11.65
C ALA A 177 5.81 -5.32 -10.96
N ASP A 178 4.98 -5.99 -11.74
CA ASP A 178 4.20 -7.15 -11.31
C ASP A 178 5.06 -8.44 -11.21
N PHE A 179 4.39 -9.56 -10.95
CA PHE A 179 5.02 -10.88 -10.87
C PHE A 179 5.57 -11.40 -12.22
N ARG A 180 5.15 -10.81 -13.35
CA ARG A 180 5.64 -11.10 -14.71
C ARG A 180 6.85 -10.25 -15.09
N THR A 181 7.23 -9.30 -14.21
CA THR A 181 8.25 -8.27 -14.42
C THR A 181 7.83 -7.16 -15.40
N GLU A 182 6.54 -6.97 -15.59
CA GLU A 182 5.97 -5.88 -16.39
C GLU A 182 5.62 -4.69 -15.50
N LEU A 183 5.92 -3.48 -15.97
CA LEU A 183 5.59 -2.25 -15.22
C LEU A 183 4.08 -2.07 -15.14
N PHE A 184 3.60 -1.67 -13.96
CA PHE A 184 2.24 -1.17 -13.83
C PHE A 184 2.08 0.14 -14.60
N PRO A 185 0.90 0.42 -15.19
CA PRO A 185 0.68 1.67 -15.93
C PRO A 185 0.97 2.93 -15.11
N GLY A 186 0.49 2.99 -13.86
CA GLY A 186 0.75 4.12 -12.95
C GLY A 186 2.24 4.25 -12.63
N SER A 187 2.92 3.14 -12.32
CA SER A 187 4.35 3.14 -12.03
C SER A 187 5.19 3.55 -13.24
N ARG A 188 4.81 3.12 -14.45
CA ARG A 188 5.47 3.57 -15.68
C ARG A 188 5.38 5.09 -15.80
N ARG A 189 4.17 5.65 -15.61
CA ARG A 189 3.96 7.08 -15.73
C ARG A 189 4.69 7.87 -14.64
N LEU A 190 4.75 7.34 -13.41
CA LEU A 190 5.55 7.93 -12.34
C LEU A 190 7.05 7.98 -12.68
N VAL A 191 7.62 6.90 -13.24
CA VAL A 191 9.03 6.89 -13.68
C VAL A 191 9.31 7.92 -14.78
N GLU A 192 8.33 8.19 -15.64
CA GLU A 192 8.44 9.18 -16.71
C GLU A 192 8.41 10.62 -16.21
N LEU A 193 7.72 10.90 -15.10
CA LEU A 193 7.41 12.25 -14.64
C LEU A 193 8.06 12.65 -13.30
N CYS A 194 8.45 11.70 -12.44
CA CYS A 194 8.95 12.07 -11.12
C CYS A 194 10.30 12.79 -11.17
N ASP A 195 10.46 13.78 -10.30
CA ASP A 195 11.73 14.47 -10.08
C ASP A 195 12.74 13.54 -9.42
N ARG A 196 12.25 12.62 -8.57
CA ARG A 196 13.11 11.71 -7.83
C ARG A 196 12.49 10.32 -7.67
N LEU A 197 13.31 9.29 -7.94
CA LEU A 197 12.97 7.88 -7.78
C LEU A 197 13.79 7.29 -6.63
N ASP A 198 13.15 7.02 -5.50
CA ASP A 198 13.79 6.54 -4.29
C ASP A 198 13.35 5.12 -3.92
N LYS A 199 14.16 4.45 -3.12
CA LYS A 199 13.84 3.15 -2.53
C LYS A 199 13.64 3.30 -1.03
N PRO A 200 12.67 2.58 -0.43
CA PRO A 200 12.59 2.48 1.01
C PRO A 200 13.91 2.00 1.61
N PRO A 201 14.29 2.46 2.81
CA PRO A 201 15.56 2.11 3.43
C PRO A 201 15.64 0.62 3.81
N VAL A 202 14.48 -0.03 3.99
CA VAL A 202 14.39 -1.45 4.31
C VAL A 202 14.14 -2.24 3.03
N MET A 203 15.04 -3.19 2.75
CA MET A 203 14.90 -4.12 1.63
C MET A 203 14.53 -5.51 2.15
N PRO A 204 13.42 -6.11 1.67
CA PRO A 204 13.10 -7.49 2.02
C PRO A 204 14.16 -8.43 1.46
N LEU A 205 14.28 -9.59 2.09
CA LEU A 205 15.25 -10.60 1.69
C LEU A 205 14.57 -11.76 0.93
N CYS A 206 15.21 -12.19 -0.12
CA CYS A 206 14.93 -13.48 -0.73
C CYS A 206 15.29 -14.60 0.26
N TRP A 207 14.66 -15.76 0.15
CA TRP A 207 14.97 -16.93 0.97
C TRP A 207 16.47 -17.30 1.02
N CYS A 208 17.25 -16.92 0.01
CA CYS A 208 18.69 -17.14 -0.03
C CYS A 208 19.52 -16.05 0.69
N GLY A 209 18.89 -15.13 1.43
CA GLY A 209 19.55 -14.04 2.15
C GLY A 209 19.99 -12.84 1.30
N ARG A 210 19.79 -12.85 -0.01
CA ARG A 210 20.08 -11.69 -0.89
C ARG A 210 18.90 -10.72 -0.89
N PRO A 211 19.13 -9.42 -1.14
CA PRO A 211 18.04 -8.47 -1.33
C PRO A 211 17.06 -8.96 -2.39
N ALA A 212 15.77 -8.94 -2.07
CA ALA A 212 14.69 -9.25 -2.99
C ALA A 212 14.37 -8.00 -3.83
N THR A 213 14.15 -8.22 -5.11
CA THR A 213 13.90 -7.14 -6.08
C THR A 213 12.69 -7.41 -6.98
N HIS A 214 12.12 -8.61 -6.89
CA HIS A 214 11.03 -9.06 -7.73
C HIS A 214 9.91 -9.65 -6.88
N ASN A 215 8.67 -9.42 -7.30
CA ASN A 215 7.49 -10.07 -6.76
C ASN A 215 7.26 -11.36 -7.55
N ALA A 216 6.89 -12.43 -6.89
CA ALA A 216 6.54 -13.71 -7.48
C ALA A 216 5.16 -14.14 -7.00
N ARG A 217 4.28 -14.51 -7.93
CA ARG A 217 2.98 -15.11 -7.61
C ARG A 217 3.15 -16.61 -7.57
N VAL A 218 2.73 -17.22 -6.49
CA VAL A 218 2.82 -18.66 -6.26
C VAL A 218 1.41 -19.21 -6.13
N VAL A 219 1.11 -20.23 -6.92
CA VAL A 219 -0.18 -20.94 -6.93
C VAL A 219 0.12 -22.41 -6.63
N ASN A 220 -0.45 -22.93 -5.55
CA ASN A 220 -0.22 -24.32 -5.11
C ASN A 220 1.29 -24.69 -5.07
N GLY A 221 2.11 -23.81 -4.47
CA GLY A 221 3.56 -23.99 -4.34
C GLY A 221 4.39 -23.74 -5.61
N VAL A 222 3.75 -23.47 -6.76
CA VAL A 222 4.42 -23.26 -8.06
C VAL A 222 4.36 -21.81 -8.48
N MET A 223 5.52 -21.22 -8.77
CA MET A 223 5.60 -19.85 -9.28
C MET A 223 4.99 -19.78 -10.70
N THR A 224 4.00 -18.91 -10.87
CA THR A 224 3.38 -18.59 -12.16
C THR A 224 3.88 -17.26 -12.72
N THR A 225 3.94 -17.20 -14.07
CA THR A 225 4.17 -15.96 -14.82
C THR A 225 3.03 -15.69 -15.80
N GLN A 226 1.91 -16.40 -15.64
CA GLN A 226 0.71 -16.24 -16.45
C GLN A 226 -0.45 -15.74 -15.57
N GLY A 227 -1.40 -15.07 -16.18
CA GLY A 227 -2.57 -14.50 -15.53
C GLY A 227 -2.59 -12.98 -15.55
N ASP A 228 -3.67 -12.40 -15.11
CA ASP A 228 -3.87 -10.96 -15.09
C ASP A 228 -2.96 -10.27 -14.05
N GLN A 229 -2.60 -9.02 -14.34
CA GLN A 229 -1.75 -8.21 -13.48
C GLN A 229 -2.36 -7.99 -12.09
N VAL A 230 -3.66 -7.79 -12.07
CA VAL A 230 -4.48 -7.64 -10.85
C VAL A 230 -5.54 -8.74 -10.86
N VAL A 231 -5.56 -9.58 -9.85
CA VAL A 231 -6.65 -10.54 -9.65
C VAL A 231 -7.64 -9.91 -8.68
N VAL A 232 -8.79 -9.50 -9.19
CA VAL A 232 -9.91 -9.03 -8.38
C VAL A 232 -10.53 -10.27 -7.74
N GLY A 233 -10.34 -10.44 -6.43
CA GLY A 233 -11.04 -11.33 -5.53
C GLY A 233 -11.84 -12.50 -6.12
N ASP A 234 -11.18 -13.46 -6.74
CA ASP A 234 -11.84 -14.70 -7.12
C ASP A 234 -11.71 -15.67 -5.94
N THR A 235 -12.67 -15.58 -5.01
CA THR A 235 -12.77 -16.46 -3.84
C THR A 235 -13.34 -17.83 -4.17
N ASP A 236 -13.62 -18.11 -5.45
CA ASP A 236 -14.22 -19.38 -5.89
C ASP A 236 -13.20 -20.43 -6.36
N THR A 237 -11.91 -20.12 -6.38
CA THR A 237 -10.88 -21.11 -6.70
C THR A 237 -10.30 -21.68 -5.41
N SER A 238 -10.32 -23.01 -5.28
CA SER A 238 -9.68 -23.78 -4.19
C SER A 238 -8.15 -23.68 -4.21
N ASP A 239 -7.58 -22.82 -5.05
CA ASP A 239 -6.14 -22.66 -5.22
C ASP A 239 -5.56 -21.77 -4.13
N GLU A 240 -4.53 -22.26 -3.46
CA GLU A 240 -3.75 -21.47 -2.53
C GLU A 240 -2.84 -20.49 -3.29
N VAL A 241 -3.21 -19.21 -3.30
CA VAL A 241 -2.45 -18.15 -3.97
C VAL A 241 -1.76 -17.28 -2.94
N HIS A 242 -0.44 -17.16 -3.03
CA HIS A 242 0.34 -16.23 -2.23
C HIS A 242 1.44 -15.55 -3.04
N TYR A 243 2.06 -14.51 -2.45
CA TYR A 243 3.15 -13.78 -3.09
C TYR A 243 4.44 -13.96 -2.28
N GLU A 244 5.55 -14.21 -2.99
CA GLU A 244 6.90 -14.20 -2.45
C GLU A 244 7.72 -13.07 -3.06
N VAL A 245 8.69 -12.58 -2.29
CA VAL A 245 9.69 -11.64 -2.79
C VAL A 245 11.02 -12.36 -3.05
N LEU A 246 11.51 -12.26 -4.27
CA LEU A 246 12.67 -13.02 -4.73
C LEU A 246 13.77 -12.09 -5.27
N CYS A 247 15.03 -12.53 -5.15
CA CYS A 247 16.09 -11.93 -5.92
C CYS A 247 15.94 -12.27 -7.41
N ARG A 248 16.46 -11.45 -8.30
CA ARG A 248 16.33 -11.64 -9.76
C ARG A 248 16.73 -13.04 -10.24
N ARG A 249 17.76 -13.65 -9.63
CA ARG A 249 18.20 -15.00 -10.01
C ARG A 249 17.10 -16.03 -9.75
N HIS A 250 16.55 -16.07 -8.53
CA HIS A 250 15.55 -17.07 -8.15
C HIS A 250 14.20 -16.81 -8.84
N HIS A 251 13.83 -15.56 -9.03
CA HIS A 251 12.67 -15.24 -9.84
C HIS A 251 12.80 -15.81 -11.27
N ARG A 252 13.93 -15.57 -11.96
CA ARG A 252 14.17 -16.09 -13.31
C ARG A 252 14.21 -17.62 -13.36
N GLN A 253 14.72 -18.26 -12.30
CA GLN A 253 14.79 -19.72 -12.20
C GLN A 253 13.49 -20.34 -11.69
N ARG A 254 12.52 -19.53 -11.27
CA ARG A 254 11.23 -19.95 -10.67
C ARG A 254 11.44 -20.85 -9.46
N ILE A 255 12.39 -20.50 -8.59
CA ILE A 255 12.70 -21.24 -7.37
C ILE A 255 12.14 -20.46 -6.17
N THR A 256 11.03 -20.95 -5.63
CA THR A 256 10.37 -20.46 -4.41
C THR A 256 11.08 -20.99 -3.16
N ALA A 257 10.77 -20.43 -1.99
CA ALA A 257 11.28 -20.93 -0.72
C ALA A 257 10.86 -22.40 -0.48
N GLU A 258 9.62 -22.73 -0.78
CA GLU A 258 9.05 -24.07 -0.65
C GLU A 258 9.77 -25.07 -1.56
N ARG A 259 9.90 -24.76 -2.84
CA ARG A 259 10.60 -25.63 -3.79
C ARG A 259 12.07 -25.84 -3.41
N SER A 260 12.73 -24.82 -2.86
CA SER A 260 14.11 -24.95 -2.37
C SER A 260 14.22 -25.92 -1.19
N ARG A 261 13.25 -25.89 -0.25
CA ARG A 261 13.21 -26.83 0.88
C ARG A 261 12.95 -28.27 0.42
N ALA A 262 12.01 -28.46 -0.51
CA ALA A 262 11.71 -29.77 -1.07
C ALA A 262 12.94 -30.41 -1.73
N THR A 263 13.72 -29.65 -2.49
CA THR A 263 14.94 -30.15 -3.14
C THR A 263 16.03 -30.51 -2.11
N LEU A 264 16.12 -29.81 -0.98
CA LEU A 264 17.06 -30.13 0.09
C LEU A 264 16.65 -31.38 0.88
N SER A 265 15.34 -31.67 1.00
CA SER A 265 14.84 -32.86 1.71
C SER A 265 15.04 -34.17 0.92
N GLU A 266 15.16 -34.11 -0.40
CA GLU A 266 15.49 -35.27 -1.23
C GLU A 266 16.97 -35.66 -1.22
N GLN A 267 17.85 -34.74 -0.81
CA GLN A 267 19.26 -35.02 -0.55
C GLN A 267 19.48 -35.39 0.93
N THR A 268 18.94 -36.52 1.36
CA THR A 268 19.42 -37.16 2.57
C THR A 268 20.91 -37.44 2.40
N LEU A 269 21.72 -36.80 3.24
CA LEU A 269 23.13 -37.09 3.29
C LEU A 269 23.29 -38.58 3.60
N PRO A 270 24.19 -39.31 2.93
CA PRO A 270 24.40 -40.74 3.15
C PRO A 270 25.20 -40.92 4.46
N PHE A 271 24.53 -40.76 5.61
CA PHE A 271 25.13 -41.05 6.93
C PHE A 271 24.55 -42.30 7.56
N ASP A 272 23.79 -43.12 6.83
CA ASP A 272 23.20 -44.35 7.33
C ASP A 272 24.08 -45.60 7.10
N GLU A 273 25.35 -45.42 6.69
CA GLU A 273 26.33 -46.53 6.63
C GLU A 273 27.63 -46.18 7.35
N LEU A 274 27.60 -46.23 8.70
CA LEU A 274 28.76 -46.43 9.55
C LEU A 274 28.42 -47.32 10.73
#